data_02a4a1c76a2344ccfd74ea05ae3faa20
#
_entry.id   02a4a1c76a2344ccfd74ea05ae3faa20
#
_cell.length_a   1.000
_cell.length_b   1.000
_cell.length_c   1.000
_cell.angle_alpha   90.00
_cell.angle_beta   90.00
_cell.angle_gamma   90.00
#
_symmetry.space_group_name_H-M   'P 1'
#
loop_
_entity.id
_entity.type
_entity.pdbx_description
1 polymer ?
#
loop_
_entity_poly.entity_id
_entity_poly.type
_entity_poly.pdbx_seq_one_letter_code
_entity_poly.pdbx_strand_id
1 'polypeptide(L)'
;MEKLDKRQQELLYKIIEFYIKSAIPVGSKQMSEDLNLSSATIRNEMADLEKLGYLIQPHISSGRIPTQNAYKFYIEFILKNEKKSDFDWTLLDKYEVKFETRDDFKNLAKKLADVLELSIIVAFSKHDVFYTGMSKLFSQPEFKKDFIYVSDFSNLFDQIDEKIENIFDEFLKTKEPLILIGEDNPFSKFCGSIFYQINGSLICVVGPIRMDYKKARECLNKISN
;
A
#
# COMPACT_ATOMS: atom_id res chain seq x y z
N MET A 1 14.39 -13.95 10.26
CA MET A 1 14.07 -12.72 11.02
C MET A 1 13.82 -13.10 12.48
N GLU A 2 14.41 -12.36 13.43
CA GLU A 2 14.10 -12.56 14.85
C GLU A 2 12.62 -12.30 15.10
N LYS A 3 12.03 -13.14 15.99
CA LYS A 3 10.60 -13.09 16.27
C LYS A 3 10.32 -11.95 17.25
N LEU A 4 9.63 -10.90 16.78
CA LEU A 4 9.16 -9.80 17.62
C LEU A 4 8.25 -10.35 18.76
N ASP A 5 8.41 -9.84 19.96
CA ASP A 5 7.46 -10.10 21.04
C ASP A 5 6.12 -9.38 20.78
N LYS A 6 5.07 -9.72 21.55
CA LYS A 6 3.73 -9.17 21.35
C LYS A 6 3.67 -7.63 21.47
N ARG A 7 4.46 -7.07 22.39
CA ARG A 7 4.49 -5.62 22.60
C ARG A 7 5.20 -4.90 21.46
N GLN A 8 6.31 -5.45 20.99
CA GLN A 8 7.02 -4.94 19.81
C GLN A 8 6.16 -5.01 18.55
N GLN A 9 5.40 -6.10 18.36
CA GLN A 9 4.45 -6.24 17.27
C GLN A 9 3.36 -5.16 17.32
N GLU A 10 2.76 -4.94 18.49
CA GLU A 10 1.72 -3.92 18.68
C GLU A 10 2.27 -2.50 18.45
N LEU A 11 3.44 -2.20 19.01
CA LEU A 11 4.09 -0.89 18.79
C LEU A 11 4.40 -0.67 17.31
N LEU A 12 5.01 -1.66 16.65
CA LEU A 12 5.35 -1.58 15.23
C LEU A 12 4.11 -1.37 14.38
N TYR A 13 3.03 -2.13 14.64
CA TYR A 13 1.76 -1.99 13.96
C TYR A 13 1.21 -0.56 14.08
N LYS A 14 1.16 0.00 15.30
CA LYS A 14 0.67 1.37 15.53
C LYS A 14 1.55 2.43 14.86
N ILE A 15 2.87 2.26 14.88
CA ILE A 15 3.80 3.16 14.18
C ILE A 15 3.51 3.18 12.69
N ILE A 16 3.30 2.00 12.08
CA ILE A 16 3.02 1.89 10.64
C ILE A 16 1.67 2.53 10.31
N GLU A 17 0.61 2.23 11.05
CA GLU A 17 -0.72 2.84 10.85
C GLU A 17 -0.69 4.36 10.97
N PHE A 18 0.06 4.87 11.95
CA PHE A 18 0.23 6.31 12.10
C PHE A 18 0.98 6.92 10.91
N TYR A 19 2.08 6.28 10.49
CA TYR A 19 2.89 6.76 9.37
C TYR A 19 2.15 6.67 8.03
N ILE A 20 1.34 5.63 7.80
CA ILE A 20 0.47 5.53 6.63
C ILE A 20 -0.42 6.78 6.50
N LYS A 21 -1.03 7.21 7.60
CA LYS A 21 -1.97 8.35 7.62
C LYS A 21 -1.27 9.71 7.53
N SER A 22 -0.14 9.87 8.21
CA SER A 22 0.48 11.19 8.41
C SER A 22 1.64 11.49 7.47
N ALA A 23 2.37 10.47 7.01
CA ALA A 23 3.68 10.59 6.34
C ALA A 23 4.72 11.40 7.15
N ILE A 24 4.55 11.47 8.49
CA ILE A 24 5.42 12.20 9.42
C ILE A 24 6.18 11.20 10.29
N PRO A 25 7.52 11.35 10.48
CA PRO A 25 8.28 10.50 11.37
C PRO A 25 7.66 10.43 12.78
N VAL A 26 7.53 9.23 13.33
CA VAL A 26 6.80 8.95 14.56
C VAL A 26 7.68 9.14 15.79
N GLY A 27 7.27 10.01 16.70
CA GLY A 27 7.96 10.26 17.97
C GLY A 27 7.49 9.34 19.11
N SER A 28 8.38 9.06 20.07
CA SER A 28 8.05 8.20 21.22
C SER A 28 6.94 8.78 22.11
N LYS A 29 6.83 10.10 22.21
CA LYS A 29 5.78 10.76 23.01
C LYS A 29 4.40 10.45 22.47
N GLN A 30 4.24 10.46 21.16
CA GLN A 30 2.98 10.16 20.48
C GLN A 30 2.51 8.73 20.71
N MET A 31 3.41 7.75 20.60
CA MET A 31 3.09 6.34 20.86
C MET A 31 2.89 6.05 22.35
N SER A 32 3.47 6.86 23.26
CA SER A 32 3.28 6.69 24.69
C SER A 32 1.84 6.96 25.15
N GLU A 33 1.18 7.92 24.55
CA GLU A 33 -0.23 8.23 24.81
C GLU A 33 -1.13 7.08 24.32
N ASP A 34 -0.89 6.57 23.11
CA ASP A 34 -1.69 5.49 22.49
C ASP A 34 -1.55 4.13 23.17
N LEU A 35 -0.37 3.84 23.75
CA LEU A 35 -0.05 2.55 24.36
C LEU A 35 -0.09 2.56 25.89
N ASN A 36 -0.31 3.72 26.49
CA ASN A 36 -0.31 3.92 27.94
C ASN A 36 1.00 3.49 28.61
N LEU A 37 2.14 3.77 27.94
CA LEU A 37 3.51 3.48 28.39
C LEU A 37 4.33 4.76 28.51
N SER A 38 5.42 4.73 29.28
CA SER A 38 6.31 5.89 29.36
C SER A 38 7.00 6.15 28.01
N SER A 39 7.22 7.43 27.68
CA SER A 39 7.96 7.81 26.46
C SER A 39 9.39 7.26 26.44
N ALA A 40 10.01 7.04 27.62
CA ALA A 40 11.32 6.40 27.73
C ALA A 40 11.25 4.91 27.34
N THR A 41 10.23 4.19 27.81
CA THR A 41 9.98 2.79 27.43
C THR A 41 9.78 2.67 25.92
N ILE A 42 8.90 3.48 25.34
CA ILE A 42 8.65 3.50 23.89
C ILE A 42 9.92 3.82 23.11
N ARG A 43 10.75 4.75 23.57
CA ARG A 43 12.00 5.09 22.89
C ARG A 43 12.97 3.90 22.85
N ASN A 44 13.08 3.14 23.93
CA ASN A 44 13.91 1.95 23.99
C ASN A 44 13.39 0.86 23.03
N GLU A 45 12.09 0.59 23.04
CA GLU A 45 11.46 -0.35 22.12
C GLU A 45 11.66 0.06 20.65
N MET A 46 11.49 1.35 20.33
CA MET A 46 11.75 1.86 18.97
C MET A 46 13.22 1.70 18.59
N ALA A 47 14.17 1.86 19.52
CA ALA A 47 15.59 1.65 19.28
C ALA A 47 15.89 0.16 19.00
N ASP A 48 15.22 -0.76 19.68
CA ASP A 48 15.37 -2.19 19.42
C ASP A 48 14.74 -2.58 18.07
N LEU A 49 13.57 -2.05 17.72
CA LEU A 49 12.97 -2.22 16.39
C LEU A 49 13.86 -1.65 15.27
N GLU A 50 14.62 -0.58 15.55
CA GLU A 50 15.60 -0.02 14.62
C GLU A 50 16.79 -0.94 14.44
N LYS A 51 17.37 -1.52 15.51
CA LYS A 51 18.43 -2.54 15.43
C LYS A 51 18.00 -3.78 14.66
N LEU A 52 16.73 -4.17 14.78
CA LEU A 52 16.13 -5.29 14.06
C LEU A 52 15.79 -4.95 12.59
N GLY A 53 16.00 -3.71 12.15
CA GLY A 53 15.78 -3.27 10.78
C GLY A 53 14.33 -3.01 10.38
N TYR A 54 13.43 -2.87 11.35
CA TYR A 54 12.03 -2.50 11.09
C TYR A 54 11.81 -0.98 11.04
N LEU A 55 12.62 -0.21 11.76
CA LEU A 55 12.53 1.24 11.78
C LEU A 55 13.86 1.86 11.36
N ILE A 56 13.82 3.09 10.87
CA ILE A 56 15.00 3.94 10.69
C ILE A 56 14.71 5.34 11.23
N GLN A 57 15.77 6.03 11.67
CA GLN A 57 15.73 7.42 12.05
C GLN A 57 16.30 8.27 10.91
N PRO A 58 15.48 9.04 10.16
CA PRO A 58 15.97 9.80 8.99
C PRO A 58 17.01 10.87 9.35
N HIS A 59 16.87 11.49 10.53
CA HIS A 59 17.78 12.51 11.06
C HIS A 59 17.90 12.40 12.58
N ILE A 60 19.00 12.85 13.17
CA ILE A 60 19.36 12.72 14.60
C ILE A 60 18.27 13.20 15.57
N SER A 61 17.50 14.22 15.22
CA SER A 61 16.40 14.77 16.06
C SER A 61 15.00 14.40 15.57
N SER A 62 14.88 13.57 14.53
CA SER A 62 13.58 13.16 14.00
C SER A 62 13.00 11.95 14.76
N GLY A 63 11.69 11.72 14.60
CA GLY A 63 11.07 10.44 14.92
C GLY A 63 11.62 9.30 14.04
N ARG A 64 10.97 8.16 14.10
CA ARG A 64 11.32 7.00 13.26
C ARG A 64 10.29 6.77 12.17
N ILE A 65 10.74 6.22 11.05
CA ILE A 65 9.88 5.80 9.95
C ILE A 65 10.01 4.29 9.70
N PRO A 66 8.93 3.63 9.23
CA PRO A 66 8.96 2.22 8.89
C PRO A 66 9.85 1.95 7.67
N THR A 67 10.59 0.84 7.72
CA THR A 67 11.34 0.29 6.58
C THR A 67 10.45 -0.60 5.70
N GLN A 68 10.97 -1.07 4.58
CA GLN A 68 10.31 -2.10 3.77
C GLN A 68 10.00 -3.37 4.58
N ASN A 69 10.90 -3.77 5.49
CA ASN A 69 10.68 -4.93 6.36
C ASN A 69 9.50 -4.72 7.33
N ALA A 70 9.31 -3.50 7.83
CA ALA A 70 8.14 -3.16 8.63
C ALA A 70 6.84 -3.33 7.84
N TYR A 71 6.81 -2.87 6.58
CA TYR A 71 5.64 -3.06 5.74
C TYR A 71 5.39 -4.52 5.36
N LYS A 72 6.43 -5.33 5.12
CA LYS A 72 6.28 -6.78 4.93
C LYS A 72 5.61 -7.43 6.16
N PHE A 73 6.09 -7.10 7.36
CA PHE A 73 5.47 -7.53 8.61
C PHE A 73 4.00 -7.08 8.72
N TYR A 74 3.72 -5.82 8.43
CA TYR A 74 2.37 -5.26 8.49
C TYR A 74 1.41 -5.96 7.53
N ILE A 75 1.83 -6.21 6.29
CA ILE A 75 1.05 -6.93 5.28
C ILE A 75 0.73 -8.34 5.76
N GLU A 76 1.73 -9.09 6.26
CA GLU A 76 1.50 -10.42 6.83
C GLU A 76 0.52 -10.38 8.02
N PHE A 77 0.61 -9.34 8.85
CA PHE A 77 -0.27 -9.16 9.99
C PHE A 77 -1.72 -8.91 9.56
N ILE A 78 -1.97 -7.99 8.62
CA ILE A 78 -3.32 -7.70 8.12
C ILE A 78 -3.92 -8.88 7.35
N LEU A 79 -3.09 -9.67 6.64
CA LEU A 79 -3.56 -10.87 5.93
C LEU A 79 -4.01 -11.98 6.90
N LYS A 80 -3.38 -12.08 8.08
CA LYS A 80 -3.71 -13.08 9.12
C LYS A 80 -4.87 -12.66 10.02
N ASN A 81 -5.04 -11.35 10.22
CA ASN A 81 -6.01 -10.79 11.16
C ASN A 81 -7.05 -9.97 10.37
N GLU A 82 -8.07 -10.64 9.85
CA GLU A 82 -9.17 -9.99 9.11
C GLU A 82 -10.04 -9.11 10.02
N LYS A 83 -9.51 -7.98 10.48
CA LYS A 83 -10.35 -6.94 11.07
C LYS A 83 -10.81 -6.02 9.96
N LYS A 84 -12.14 -5.91 9.79
CA LYS A 84 -12.72 -4.93 8.86
C LYS A 84 -12.23 -3.53 9.19
N SER A 85 -11.99 -2.71 8.18
CA SER A 85 -11.70 -1.29 8.38
C SER A 85 -12.97 -0.54 8.80
N ASP A 86 -12.76 0.60 9.48
CA ASP A 86 -13.83 1.54 9.78
C ASP A 86 -14.21 2.42 8.56
N PHE A 87 -13.87 1.96 7.35
CA PHE A 87 -14.11 2.71 6.13
C PHE A 87 -15.60 2.72 5.78
N ASP A 88 -16.14 3.91 5.48
CA ASP A 88 -17.52 4.06 5.00
C ASP A 88 -17.68 3.52 3.58
N TRP A 89 -18.20 2.32 3.46
CA TRP A 89 -18.41 1.61 2.20
C TRP A 89 -19.53 2.18 1.34
N THR A 90 -20.37 3.10 1.87
CA THR A 90 -21.49 3.70 1.12
C THR A 90 -21.01 4.43 -0.14
N LEU A 91 -19.75 4.84 -0.17
CA LEU A 91 -19.11 5.45 -1.33
C LEU A 91 -18.92 4.47 -2.51
N LEU A 92 -18.82 3.16 -2.21
CA LEU A 92 -18.75 2.09 -3.21
C LEU A 92 -20.10 1.40 -3.42
N ASP A 93 -21.00 1.38 -2.39
CA ASP A 93 -22.29 0.66 -2.43
C ASP A 93 -23.33 1.25 -3.40
N LYS A 94 -23.15 2.49 -3.85
CA LYS A 94 -24.07 3.13 -4.82
C LYS A 94 -24.05 2.50 -6.21
N TYR A 95 -23.25 1.45 -6.41
CA TYR A 95 -23.04 0.88 -7.73
C TYR A 95 -23.05 -0.65 -7.64
N GLU A 96 -24.15 -1.25 -8.10
CA GLU A 96 -24.11 -2.60 -8.63
C GLU A 96 -23.15 -2.58 -9.85
N VAL A 97 -21.88 -2.84 -9.64
CA VAL A 97 -20.91 -2.86 -10.72
C VAL A 97 -21.01 -4.23 -11.39
N LYS A 98 -21.71 -4.28 -12.52
CA LYS A 98 -21.57 -5.38 -13.45
C LYS A 98 -20.23 -5.20 -14.16
N PHE A 99 -19.35 -6.19 -14.07
CA PHE A 99 -18.05 -6.23 -14.76
C PHE A 99 -18.21 -6.91 -16.13
N GLU A 100 -19.05 -6.37 -16.99
CA GLU A 100 -19.37 -6.97 -18.29
C GLU A 100 -18.64 -6.26 -19.43
N THR A 101 -18.41 -4.95 -19.28
CA THR A 101 -17.83 -4.13 -20.33
C THR A 101 -16.50 -3.47 -19.91
N ARG A 102 -15.70 -3.11 -20.91
CA ARG A 102 -14.48 -2.33 -20.71
C ARG A 102 -14.74 -1.00 -19.97
N ASP A 103 -15.86 -0.36 -20.25
CA ASP A 103 -16.22 0.91 -19.63
C ASP A 103 -16.62 0.74 -18.16
N ASP A 104 -17.17 -0.41 -17.76
CA ASP A 104 -17.43 -0.72 -16.35
C ASP A 104 -16.10 -0.76 -15.56
N PHE A 105 -15.09 -1.45 -16.08
CA PHE A 105 -13.76 -1.51 -15.47
C PHE A 105 -13.08 -0.13 -15.39
N LYS A 106 -13.18 0.69 -16.45
CA LYS A 106 -12.63 2.05 -16.44
C LYS A 106 -13.31 2.94 -15.40
N ASN A 107 -14.64 2.83 -15.27
CA ASN A 107 -15.41 3.57 -14.28
C ASN A 107 -15.07 3.12 -12.87
N LEU A 108 -14.93 1.82 -12.64
CA LEU A 108 -14.44 1.27 -11.38
C LEU A 108 -13.05 1.81 -11.05
N ALA A 109 -12.10 1.73 -12.00
CA ALA A 109 -10.74 2.21 -11.79
C ALA A 109 -10.69 3.68 -11.37
N LYS A 110 -11.49 4.56 -12.00
CA LYS A 110 -11.61 5.97 -11.61
C LYS A 110 -12.11 6.13 -10.18
N LYS A 111 -13.12 5.36 -9.78
CA LYS A 111 -13.65 5.40 -8.41
C LYS A 111 -12.65 4.89 -7.39
N LEU A 112 -11.99 3.77 -7.67
CA LEU A 112 -10.94 3.26 -6.81
C LEU A 112 -9.80 4.29 -6.66
N ALA A 113 -9.41 4.96 -7.75
CA ALA A 113 -8.40 6.00 -7.72
C ALA A 113 -8.82 7.18 -6.82
N ASP A 114 -10.08 7.60 -6.87
CA ASP A 114 -10.62 8.66 -6.02
C ASP A 114 -10.69 8.25 -4.54
N VAL A 115 -11.17 7.03 -4.27
CA VAL A 115 -11.31 6.52 -2.90
C VAL A 115 -9.97 6.24 -2.23
N LEU A 116 -9.04 5.63 -2.97
CA LEU A 116 -7.73 5.23 -2.44
C LEU A 116 -6.69 6.34 -2.52
N GLU A 117 -6.93 7.39 -3.34
CA GLU A 117 -5.97 8.45 -3.66
C GLU A 117 -4.68 7.91 -4.27
N LEU A 118 -4.80 6.85 -5.08
CA LEU A 118 -3.71 6.11 -5.71
C LEU A 118 -3.95 5.97 -7.22
N SER A 119 -2.95 5.43 -7.93
CA SER A 119 -3.13 5.05 -9.32
C SER A 119 -3.70 3.65 -9.44
N ILE A 120 -4.59 3.46 -10.40
CA ILE A 120 -5.20 2.17 -10.74
C ILE A 120 -4.87 1.84 -12.18
N ILE A 121 -4.36 0.63 -12.41
CA ILE A 121 -4.09 0.07 -13.72
C ILE A 121 -5.07 -1.08 -13.94
N VAL A 122 -5.67 -1.15 -15.11
CA VAL A 122 -6.50 -2.25 -15.56
C VAL A 122 -5.91 -2.80 -16.85
N ALA A 123 -5.43 -4.03 -16.81
CA ALA A 123 -5.00 -4.75 -17.99
C ALA A 123 -6.12 -5.71 -18.44
N PHE A 124 -6.67 -5.46 -19.61
CA PHE A 124 -7.68 -6.30 -20.25
C PHE A 124 -7.04 -7.46 -21.02
N SER A 125 -5.81 -7.26 -21.44
CA SER A 125 -4.91 -8.26 -22.03
C SER A 125 -3.47 -7.78 -21.85
N LYS A 126 -2.50 -8.56 -22.33
CA LYS A 126 -1.07 -8.18 -22.32
C LYS A 126 -0.78 -6.85 -23.02
N HIS A 127 -1.58 -6.52 -24.03
CA HIS A 127 -1.36 -5.37 -24.93
C HIS A 127 -2.52 -4.36 -24.88
N ASP A 128 -3.42 -4.49 -23.91
CA ASP A 128 -4.53 -3.59 -23.72
C ASP A 128 -4.62 -3.14 -22.27
N VAL A 129 -4.05 -1.97 -21.99
CA VAL A 129 -3.90 -1.41 -20.65
C VAL A 129 -4.59 -0.05 -20.57
N PHE A 130 -5.32 0.15 -19.48
CA PHE A 130 -5.87 1.43 -19.08
C PHE A 130 -5.35 1.79 -17.69
N TYR A 131 -4.98 3.04 -17.47
CA TYR A 131 -4.64 3.51 -16.14
C TYR A 131 -5.23 4.88 -15.84
N THR A 132 -5.40 5.18 -14.57
CA THR A 132 -5.98 6.43 -14.06
C THR A 132 -5.44 6.73 -12.65
N GLY A 133 -5.71 7.94 -12.14
CA GLY A 133 -5.33 8.31 -10.77
C GLY A 133 -3.92 8.86 -10.61
N MET A 134 -3.19 9.16 -11.70
CA MET A 134 -1.82 9.70 -11.60
C MET A 134 -1.76 11.03 -10.84
N SER A 135 -2.74 11.93 -11.02
CA SER A 135 -2.80 13.17 -10.26
C SER A 135 -2.95 12.96 -8.76
N LYS A 136 -3.69 11.92 -8.34
CA LYS A 136 -3.83 11.51 -6.94
C LYS A 136 -2.52 10.95 -6.41
N LEU A 137 -1.89 10.05 -7.18
CA LEU A 137 -0.60 9.46 -6.86
C LEU A 137 0.48 10.54 -6.66
N PHE A 138 0.67 11.43 -7.63
CA PHE A 138 1.68 12.49 -7.54
C PHE A 138 1.36 13.58 -6.49
N SER A 139 0.14 13.62 -5.95
CA SER A 139 -0.19 14.48 -4.81
C SER A 139 0.31 13.93 -3.46
N GLN A 140 0.71 12.65 -3.40
CA GLN A 140 1.21 12.03 -2.19
C GLN A 140 2.50 12.71 -1.68
N PRO A 141 2.74 12.72 -0.35
CA PRO A 141 3.86 13.44 0.26
C PRO A 141 5.24 13.04 -0.26
N GLU A 142 5.44 11.80 -0.67
CA GLU A 142 6.70 11.28 -1.19
C GLU A 142 7.15 12.04 -2.45
N PHE A 143 6.22 12.26 -3.37
CA PHE A 143 6.48 12.95 -4.64
C PHE A 143 6.78 14.44 -4.48
N LYS A 144 6.38 15.04 -3.35
CA LYS A 144 6.71 16.44 -3.02
C LYS A 144 8.07 16.57 -2.33
N LYS A 145 8.53 15.50 -1.67
CA LYS A 145 9.75 15.52 -0.86
C LYS A 145 10.99 15.12 -1.65
N ASP A 146 10.84 14.19 -2.60
CA ASP A 146 11.98 13.64 -3.32
C ASP A 146 11.61 13.38 -4.78
N PHE A 147 12.33 14.06 -5.69
CA PHE A 147 12.12 13.96 -7.13
C PHE A 147 12.39 12.55 -7.69
N ILE A 148 13.11 11.71 -6.97
CA ILE A 148 13.37 10.32 -7.37
C ILE A 148 12.07 9.54 -7.53
N TYR A 149 11.06 9.79 -6.67
CA TYR A 149 9.74 9.17 -6.80
C TYR A 149 9.02 9.61 -8.08
N VAL A 150 9.10 10.90 -8.42
CA VAL A 150 8.49 11.42 -9.67
C VAL A 150 9.13 10.75 -10.88
N SER A 151 10.46 10.72 -10.94
CA SER A 151 11.20 10.10 -12.05
C SER A 151 10.91 8.61 -12.19
N ASP A 152 10.94 7.87 -11.08
CA ASP A 152 10.73 6.43 -11.06
C ASP A 152 9.31 6.05 -11.51
N PHE A 153 8.29 6.70 -10.94
CA PHE A 153 6.91 6.43 -11.32
C PHE A 153 6.55 6.95 -12.72
N SER A 154 7.18 8.01 -13.22
CA SER A 154 7.02 8.42 -14.61
C SER A 154 7.56 7.34 -15.55
N ASN A 155 8.76 6.83 -15.31
CA ASN A 155 9.34 5.71 -16.06
C ASN A 155 8.47 4.43 -15.98
N LEU A 156 7.87 4.16 -14.82
CA LEU A 156 6.93 3.05 -14.66
C LEU A 156 5.77 3.18 -15.66
N PHE A 157 5.13 4.35 -15.74
CA PHE A 157 3.97 4.57 -16.61
C PHE A 157 4.35 4.63 -18.09
N ASP A 158 5.54 5.11 -18.42
CA ASP A 158 6.07 5.10 -19.80
C ASP A 158 6.34 3.65 -20.29
N GLN A 159 6.66 2.73 -19.37
CA GLN A 159 6.95 1.32 -19.65
C GLN A 159 5.81 0.38 -19.24
N ILE A 160 4.61 0.89 -18.96
CA ILE A 160 3.55 0.10 -18.35
C ILE A 160 3.13 -1.09 -19.19
N ASP A 161 3.08 -0.94 -20.51
CA ASP A 161 2.68 -1.99 -21.43
C ASP A 161 3.67 -3.17 -21.35
N GLU A 162 4.98 -2.92 -21.39
CA GLU A 162 6.02 -3.94 -21.26
C GLU A 162 5.98 -4.62 -19.89
N LYS A 163 5.80 -3.84 -18.82
CA LYS A 163 5.72 -4.38 -17.47
C LYS A 163 4.50 -5.28 -17.27
N ILE A 164 3.36 -4.89 -17.82
CA ILE A 164 2.14 -5.72 -17.77
C ILE A 164 2.31 -6.98 -18.61
N GLU A 165 2.87 -6.90 -19.82
CA GLU A 165 3.12 -8.06 -20.66
C GLU A 165 3.90 -9.15 -19.91
N ASN A 166 4.90 -8.77 -19.14
CA ASN A 166 5.76 -9.69 -18.39
C ASN A 166 5.06 -10.40 -17.22
N ILE A 167 4.03 -9.82 -16.62
CA ILE A 167 3.39 -10.34 -15.39
C ILE A 167 1.97 -10.86 -15.62
N PHE A 168 1.33 -10.51 -16.73
CA PHE A 168 -0.11 -10.73 -16.95
C PHE A 168 -0.54 -12.18 -16.74
N ASP A 169 0.08 -13.13 -17.45
CA ASP A 169 -0.32 -14.56 -17.39
C ASP A 169 -0.10 -15.19 -16.02
N GLU A 170 0.93 -14.74 -15.30
CA GLU A 170 1.22 -15.24 -13.96
C GLU A 170 0.21 -14.72 -12.96
N PHE A 171 -0.10 -13.43 -13.00
CA PHE A 171 -0.92 -12.77 -11.98
C PHE A 171 -2.43 -13.00 -12.23
N LEU A 172 -2.84 -13.32 -13.44
CA LEU A 172 -4.21 -13.78 -13.70
C LEU A 172 -4.56 -15.10 -12.99
N LYS A 173 -3.59 -15.88 -12.57
CA LYS A 173 -3.81 -17.15 -11.87
C LYS A 173 -4.04 -16.96 -10.36
N THR A 174 -3.83 -15.75 -9.84
CA THR A 174 -4.02 -15.47 -8.41
C THR A 174 -5.51 -15.45 -8.07
N LYS A 175 -5.88 -16.19 -7.02
CA LYS A 175 -7.28 -16.27 -6.55
C LYS A 175 -7.61 -15.19 -5.53
N GLU A 176 -6.59 -14.64 -4.90
CA GLU A 176 -6.68 -13.62 -3.86
C GLU A 176 -5.81 -12.42 -4.22
N PRO A 177 -6.08 -11.22 -3.66
CA PRO A 177 -5.23 -10.06 -3.90
C PRO A 177 -3.78 -10.33 -3.51
N LEU A 178 -2.86 -10.24 -4.49
CA LEU A 178 -1.41 -10.38 -4.28
C LEU A 178 -0.81 -9.01 -3.97
N ILE A 179 -0.16 -8.88 -2.81
CA ILE A 179 0.48 -7.64 -2.37
C ILE A 179 1.99 -7.78 -2.53
N LEU A 180 2.60 -6.92 -3.34
CA LEU A 180 4.05 -6.87 -3.55
C LEU A 180 4.60 -5.47 -3.26
N ILE A 181 5.77 -5.39 -2.61
CA ILE A 181 6.39 -4.13 -2.21
C ILE A 181 7.90 -4.12 -2.43
N GLY A 182 8.42 -2.96 -2.75
CA GLY A 182 9.86 -2.73 -2.82
C GLY A 182 10.54 -3.62 -3.85
N GLU A 183 11.62 -4.29 -3.48
CA GLU A 183 12.41 -5.13 -4.39
C GLU A 183 11.62 -6.33 -4.96
N ASP A 184 10.55 -6.76 -4.30
CA ASP A 184 9.68 -7.85 -4.81
C ASP A 184 8.61 -7.32 -5.79
N ASN A 185 8.49 -6.00 -5.96
CA ASN A 185 7.47 -5.38 -6.81
C ASN A 185 7.96 -5.30 -8.27
N PRO A 186 7.22 -5.86 -9.25
CA PRO A 186 7.64 -5.86 -10.65
C PRO A 186 7.64 -4.46 -11.27
N PHE A 187 6.94 -3.51 -10.67
CA PHE A 187 6.84 -2.16 -11.21
C PHE A 187 8.05 -1.31 -10.82
N SER A 188 8.38 -1.24 -9.52
CA SER A 188 9.49 -0.46 -8.99
C SER A 188 9.77 -0.82 -7.52
N LYS A 189 11.03 -0.68 -7.11
CA LYS A 189 11.43 -0.82 -5.70
C LYS A 189 10.87 0.26 -4.77
N PHE A 190 10.39 1.38 -5.29
CA PHE A 190 9.73 2.44 -4.52
C PHE A 190 8.22 2.24 -4.41
N CYS A 191 7.71 1.19 -5.06
CA CYS A 191 6.29 0.94 -5.23
C CYS A 191 5.75 -0.08 -4.23
N GLY A 192 4.52 0.15 -3.78
CA GLY A 192 3.62 -0.87 -3.28
C GLY A 192 2.52 -1.12 -4.29
N SER A 193 2.18 -2.38 -4.53
CA SER A 193 1.11 -2.73 -5.47
C SER A 193 0.26 -3.87 -4.95
N ILE A 194 -1.02 -3.84 -5.29
CA ILE A 194 -1.94 -4.95 -5.07
C ILE A 194 -2.48 -5.38 -6.43
N PHE A 195 -2.29 -6.63 -6.76
CA PHE A 195 -2.74 -7.24 -8.01
C PHE A 195 -3.95 -8.13 -7.73
N TYR A 196 -4.99 -7.98 -8.52
CA TYR A 196 -6.20 -8.76 -8.37
C TYR A 196 -6.86 -9.05 -9.72
N GLN A 197 -7.28 -10.30 -9.92
CA GLN A 197 -7.95 -10.74 -11.13
C GLN A 197 -9.47 -10.66 -10.96
N ILE A 198 -10.17 -10.06 -11.93
CA ILE A 198 -11.64 -10.04 -12.03
C ILE A 198 -12.02 -10.28 -13.48
N ASN A 199 -12.82 -11.33 -13.74
CA ASN A 199 -13.37 -11.67 -15.07
C ASN A 199 -12.33 -11.64 -16.21
N GLY A 200 -11.13 -12.16 -15.94
CA GLY A 200 -10.07 -12.25 -16.95
C GLY A 200 -9.27 -10.94 -17.15
N SER A 201 -9.59 -9.88 -16.43
CA SER A 201 -8.82 -8.64 -16.40
C SER A 201 -7.98 -8.57 -15.12
N LEU A 202 -6.80 -7.97 -15.20
CA LEU A 202 -5.92 -7.73 -14.04
C LEU A 202 -6.08 -6.29 -13.57
N ILE A 203 -6.50 -6.10 -12.33
CA ILE A 203 -6.56 -4.80 -11.67
C ILE A 203 -5.34 -4.66 -10.77
N CYS A 204 -4.59 -3.54 -10.92
CA CYS A 204 -3.44 -3.23 -10.10
C CYS A 204 -3.67 -1.89 -9.38
N VAL A 205 -3.65 -1.91 -8.05
CA VAL A 205 -3.55 -0.70 -7.23
C VAL A 205 -2.09 -0.38 -7.05
N VAL A 206 -1.66 0.86 -7.38
CA VAL A 206 -0.26 1.25 -7.40
C VAL A 206 -0.05 2.54 -6.62
N GLY A 207 0.90 2.51 -5.69
CA GLY A 207 1.24 3.65 -4.86
C GLY A 207 2.65 3.59 -4.27
N PRO A 208 3.05 4.57 -3.46
CA PRO A 208 4.28 4.47 -2.69
C PRO A 208 4.19 3.32 -1.67
N ILE A 209 5.32 2.82 -1.18
CA ILE A 209 5.35 1.72 -0.18
C ILE A 209 4.48 2.03 1.05
N ARG A 210 4.28 3.30 1.37
CA ARG A 210 3.44 3.76 2.50
C ARG A 210 1.94 3.66 2.26
N MET A 211 1.45 3.19 1.12
CA MET A 211 0.02 3.16 0.83
C MET A 211 -0.80 2.37 1.88
N ASP A 212 -2.08 2.66 2.01
CA ASP A 212 -2.99 1.95 2.91
C ASP A 212 -3.42 0.60 2.28
N TYR A 213 -2.62 -0.43 2.53
CA TYR A 213 -2.84 -1.79 2.03
C TYR A 213 -4.14 -2.40 2.56
N LYS A 214 -4.51 -2.09 3.81
CA LYS A 214 -5.73 -2.61 4.43
C LYS A 214 -6.96 -2.10 3.68
N LYS A 215 -7.06 -0.77 3.54
CA LYS A 215 -8.15 -0.12 2.80
C LYS A 215 -8.21 -0.58 1.34
N ALA A 216 -7.07 -0.63 0.66
CA ALA A 216 -7.01 -1.04 -0.74
C ALA A 216 -7.44 -2.50 -0.94
N ARG A 217 -6.97 -3.43 -0.09
CA ARG A 217 -7.37 -4.84 -0.11
C ARG A 217 -8.86 -5.01 0.15
N GLU A 218 -9.40 -4.29 1.14
CA GLU A 218 -10.82 -4.35 1.45
C GLU A 218 -11.69 -3.82 0.30
N CYS A 219 -11.28 -2.73 -0.37
CA CYS A 219 -11.94 -2.26 -1.59
C CYS A 219 -11.99 -3.35 -2.66
N LEU A 220 -10.87 -4.04 -2.92
CA LEU A 220 -10.81 -5.10 -3.91
C LEU A 220 -11.66 -6.31 -3.52
N ASN A 221 -11.62 -6.75 -2.26
CA ASN A 221 -12.45 -7.86 -1.78
C ASN A 221 -13.96 -7.57 -1.91
N LYS A 222 -14.37 -6.32 -1.67
CA LYS A 222 -15.79 -5.95 -1.77
C LYS A 222 -16.32 -5.95 -3.20
N ILE A 223 -15.48 -5.65 -4.17
CA ILE A 223 -15.86 -5.69 -5.59
C ILE A 223 -15.89 -7.11 -6.15
N SER A 224 -15.33 -8.08 -5.45
CA SER A 224 -15.25 -9.49 -5.87
C SER A 224 -16.44 -10.32 -5.42
N ASN A 225 -17.19 -9.83 -4.44
CA ASN A 225 -18.37 -10.49 -3.86
C ASN A 225 -19.66 -9.80 -4.33
#